data_8b98d8596640aea0b60a493d4c2b0318
#
_entry.id   8b98d8596640aea0b60a493d4c2b0318
#
_cell.length_a   1.000
_cell.length_b   1.000
_cell.length_c   1.000
_cell.angle_alpha   90.00
_cell.angle_beta   90.00
_cell.angle_gamma   90.00
#
_symmetry.space_group_name_H-M   'P 1'
#
loop_
_entity.id
_entity.type
_entity.pdbx_description
1 polymer ?
#
loop_
_entity_poly.entity_id
_entity_poly.type
_entity_poly.pdbx_seq_one_letter_code
_entity_poly.pdbx_strand_id
1 'polypeptide(L)'
;MNISRRDLLATGGLALAGTTLAPRHARAQTPRRGGTISLRTWDPPHFDHMLTISYKTHIPLTFTHSRLLKHKAGPAVAPGTFPIEGDLAESWSQPNETTYVFKLRRGVRWHAKPPVNGRELTADDVVYTVNRFDR
;
A
#
# COMPACT_ATOMS: atom_id res chain seq x y z
N MET A 1 -32.50 59.04 19.17
CA MET A 1 -32.63 58.70 17.76
C MET A 1 -33.01 57.18 17.72
N ASN A 2 -34.34 56.93 17.58
CA ASN A 2 -34.84 55.54 17.62
C ASN A 2 -34.73 54.89 16.21
N ILE A 3 -33.85 54.01 16.07
CA ILE A 3 -33.71 53.22 14.82
C ILE A 3 -34.79 52.13 14.84
N SER A 4 -35.72 52.21 13.88
CA SER A 4 -36.81 51.24 13.74
C SER A 4 -36.25 49.86 13.24
N ARG A 5 -36.89 48.76 13.70
CA ARG A 5 -36.58 47.40 13.22
C ARG A 5 -36.70 47.24 11.70
N ARG A 6 -37.49 48.12 11.06
CA ARG A 6 -37.64 48.16 9.59
C ARG A 6 -36.39 48.71 8.89
N ASP A 7 -35.72 49.69 9.52
CA ASP A 7 -34.52 50.32 8.95
C ASP A 7 -33.33 49.38 9.01
N LEU A 8 -33.30 48.47 10.01
CA LEU A 8 -32.28 47.43 10.14
C LEU A 8 -32.41 46.34 9.08
N LEU A 9 -33.65 46.05 8.67
CA LEU A 9 -33.90 45.04 7.62
C LEU A 9 -33.64 45.55 6.20
N ALA A 10 -33.79 46.86 5.99
CA ALA A 10 -33.55 47.50 4.71
C ALA A 10 -32.05 47.64 4.38
N THR A 11 -31.19 47.81 5.42
CA THR A 11 -29.73 47.90 5.24
C THR A 11 -29.02 46.54 5.23
N GLY A 12 -29.66 45.48 5.78
CA GLY A 12 -29.09 44.12 5.77
C GLY A 12 -29.26 43.35 4.44
N GLY A 13 -30.16 43.83 3.59
CA GLY A 13 -30.51 43.11 2.35
C GLY A 13 -29.57 43.28 1.14
N LEU A 14 -28.70 44.28 1.17
CA LEU A 14 -27.82 44.58 0.02
C LEU A 14 -26.39 44.02 0.13
N ALA A 15 -26.01 43.42 1.26
CA ALA A 15 -24.65 42.94 1.47
C ALA A 15 -24.45 41.45 1.17
N LEU A 16 -25.49 40.70 0.79
CA LEU A 16 -25.40 39.24 0.51
C LEU A 16 -25.36 38.85 -0.97
N ALA A 17 -25.29 39.81 -1.88
CA ALA A 17 -25.35 39.54 -3.33
C ALA A 17 -23.99 39.58 -4.02
N GLY A 18 -22.92 39.16 -3.37
CA GLY A 18 -21.57 39.31 -3.97
C GLY A 18 -20.56 38.17 -3.78
N THR A 19 -20.87 37.16 -2.99
CA THR A 19 -19.98 36.00 -2.91
C THR A 19 -20.48 34.88 -3.80
N THR A 20 -20.28 35.01 -5.12
CA THR A 20 -20.26 33.85 -5.99
C THR A 20 -19.05 33.01 -5.53
N LEU A 21 -19.32 31.96 -4.76
CA LEU A 21 -18.38 30.87 -4.53
C LEU A 21 -18.10 30.27 -5.90
N ALA A 22 -17.15 30.86 -6.64
CA ALA A 22 -16.61 30.24 -7.81
C ALA A 22 -16.08 28.86 -7.36
N PRO A 23 -16.48 27.77 -7.98
CA PRO A 23 -15.95 26.47 -7.63
C PRO A 23 -14.43 26.55 -7.83
N ARG A 24 -13.69 26.56 -6.72
CA ARG A 24 -12.25 26.35 -6.77
C ARG A 24 -12.08 24.93 -7.29
N HIS A 25 -11.90 24.82 -8.59
CA HIS A 25 -11.44 23.57 -9.17
C HIS A 25 -10.13 23.24 -8.48
N ALA A 26 -10.18 22.33 -7.53
CA ALA A 26 -8.99 21.72 -6.98
C ALA A 26 -8.26 21.11 -8.19
N ARG A 27 -7.26 21.81 -8.70
CA ARG A 27 -6.38 21.25 -9.74
C ARG A 27 -5.74 20.06 -9.10
N ALA A 28 -6.18 18.86 -9.48
CA ALA A 28 -5.48 17.64 -9.17
C ALA A 28 -4.05 17.83 -9.67
N GLN A 29 -3.10 17.93 -8.75
CA GLN A 29 -1.69 18.03 -9.12
C GLN A 29 -1.35 16.75 -9.86
N THR A 30 -0.79 16.89 -11.05
CA THR A 30 -0.28 15.73 -11.80
C THR A 30 0.73 15.02 -10.90
N PRO A 31 0.53 13.72 -10.58
CA PRO A 31 1.42 13.00 -9.70
C PRO A 31 2.85 13.02 -10.24
N ARG A 32 3.78 13.53 -9.46
CA ARG A 32 5.21 13.43 -9.78
C ARG A 32 5.70 12.05 -9.41
N ARG A 33 6.27 11.33 -10.37
CA ARG A 33 6.90 10.04 -10.14
C ARG A 33 8.32 10.22 -9.68
N GLY A 34 8.76 9.37 -8.74
CA GLY A 34 10.11 9.40 -8.20
C GLY A 34 10.24 10.29 -6.96
N GLY A 35 11.45 10.41 -6.46
CA GLY A 35 11.78 11.10 -5.22
C GLY A 35 12.24 10.15 -4.12
N THR A 36 12.57 10.71 -2.96
CA THR A 36 13.02 9.96 -1.77
C THR A 36 11.99 10.10 -0.67
N ILE A 37 11.59 9.00 -0.08
CA ILE A 37 10.76 8.95 1.12
C ILE A 37 11.65 8.52 2.29
N SER A 38 11.67 9.31 3.37
CA SER A 38 12.31 8.93 4.62
C SER A 38 11.26 8.44 5.60
N LEU A 39 11.37 7.18 6.00
CA LEU A 39 10.48 6.56 6.96
C LEU A 39 11.23 6.30 8.27
N ARG A 40 10.64 6.73 9.38
CA ARG A 40 11.17 6.39 10.70
C ARG A 40 10.69 5.00 11.09
N THR A 41 11.63 4.13 11.41
CA THR A 41 11.36 2.81 11.97
C THR A 41 12.34 2.51 13.10
N TRP A 42 12.14 1.40 13.80
CA TRP A 42 13.10 0.91 14.80
C TRP A 42 14.16 0.07 14.12
N ASP A 43 15.35 0.07 14.68
CA ASP A 43 16.42 -0.81 14.22
C ASP A 43 16.00 -2.28 14.38
N PRO A 44 16.05 -3.08 13.31
CA PRO A 44 15.80 -4.50 13.41
C PRO A 44 16.96 -5.20 14.12
N PRO A 45 16.68 -6.23 14.94
CA PRO A 45 17.75 -7.01 15.58
C PRO A 45 18.60 -7.76 14.54
N HIS A 46 18.02 -8.13 13.43
CA HIS A 46 18.62 -8.75 12.24
C HIS A 46 17.61 -8.73 11.08
N PHE A 47 18.05 -9.05 9.86
CA PHE A 47 17.20 -9.09 8.67
C PHE A 47 16.71 -10.49 8.29
N ASP A 48 16.93 -11.49 9.11
CA ASP A 48 16.38 -12.82 8.87
C ASP A 48 14.97 -12.93 9.44
N HIS A 49 13.99 -12.85 8.57
CA HIS A 49 12.57 -12.89 8.94
C HIS A 49 12.10 -14.28 9.43
N MET A 50 12.89 -15.34 9.21
CA MET A 50 12.60 -16.69 9.67
C MET A 50 12.92 -16.88 11.17
N LEU A 51 13.86 -16.08 11.68
CA LEU A 51 14.32 -16.18 13.07
C LEU A 51 13.56 -15.27 14.04
N THR A 52 12.59 -14.49 13.56
CA THR A 52 11.86 -13.56 14.40
C THR A 52 10.48 -13.26 13.88
N ILE A 53 9.54 -13.09 14.78
CA ILE A 53 8.19 -12.57 14.50
C ILE A 53 8.11 -11.05 14.69
N SER A 54 9.25 -10.39 14.96
CA SER A 54 9.29 -8.95 15.23
C SER A 54 8.95 -8.14 13.99
N TYR A 55 7.95 -7.28 14.10
CA TYR A 55 7.61 -6.32 13.05
C TYR A 55 8.75 -5.34 12.72
N LYS A 56 9.72 -5.13 13.63
CA LYS A 56 10.92 -4.33 13.37
C LYS A 56 11.74 -4.89 12.21
N THR A 57 11.78 -6.21 12.09
CA THR A 57 12.41 -6.90 10.94
C THR A 57 11.46 -6.95 9.74
N HIS A 58 10.19 -7.27 9.95
CA HIS A 58 9.26 -7.49 8.84
C HIS A 58 8.90 -6.21 8.09
N ILE A 59 8.73 -5.06 8.77
CA ILE A 59 8.36 -3.79 8.12
C ILE A 59 9.37 -3.38 7.04
N PRO A 60 10.68 -3.27 7.29
CA PRO A 60 11.65 -2.92 6.25
C PRO A 60 11.64 -3.91 5.08
N LEU A 61 11.48 -5.19 5.37
CA LEU A 61 11.45 -6.24 4.35
C LEU A 61 10.22 -6.13 3.42
N THR A 62 9.13 -5.53 3.86
CA THR A 62 7.95 -5.33 2.99
C THR A 62 8.24 -4.42 1.80
N PHE A 63 9.24 -3.56 1.88
CA PHE A 63 9.62 -2.66 0.79
C PHE A 63 10.61 -3.28 -0.21
N THR A 64 11.24 -4.39 0.17
CA THR A 64 12.32 -4.99 -0.61
C THR A 64 12.05 -6.42 -1.06
N HIS A 65 11.08 -7.09 -0.46
CA HIS A 65 10.76 -8.48 -0.74
C HIS A 65 9.33 -8.66 -1.21
N SER A 66 9.15 -9.45 -2.24
CA SER A 66 7.84 -9.91 -2.70
C SER A 66 7.38 -11.14 -1.93
N ARG A 67 6.08 -11.41 -1.99
CA ARG A 67 5.42 -12.55 -1.34
C ARG A 67 4.65 -13.35 -2.38
N LEU A 68 4.21 -14.54 -2.03
CA LEU A 68 3.29 -15.28 -2.91
C LEU A 68 1.99 -14.50 -3.13
N LEU A 69 1.40 -14.04 -2.03
CA LEU A 69 0.18 -13.23 -2.01
C LEU A 69 0.42 -11.97 -1.16
N LYS A 70 -0.34 -10.94 -1.43
CA LYS A 70 -0.32 -9.68 -0.66
C LYS A 70 -1.73 -9.14 -0.45
N HIS A 71 -1.88 -8.24 0.47
CA HIS A 71 -3.10 -7.46 0.60
C HIS A 71 -3.17 -6.39 -0.49
N LYS A 72 -4.30 -6.32 -1.16
CA LYS A 72 -4.58 -5.24 -2.11
C LYS A 72 -4.65 -3.92 -1.34
N ALA A 73 -3.94 -2.91 -1.85
CA ALA A 73 -3.93 -1.58 -1.28
C ALA A 73 -4.27 -0.55 -2.36
N GLY A 74 -4.83 0.58 -1.95
CA GLY A 74 -5.12 1.68 -2.85
C GLY A 74 -6.42 2.41 -2.51
N PRO A 75 -6.69 3.54 -3.16
CA PRO A 75 -7.85 4.38 -2.84
C PRO A 75 -9.21 3.72 -3.10
N ALA A 76 -9.25 2.68 -3.94
CA ALA A 76 -10.46 1.91 -4.24
C ALA A 76 -10.73 0.77 -3.24
N VAL A 77 -9.85 0.56 -2.25
CA VAL A 77 -10.03 -0.47 -1.23
C VAL A 77 -10.72 0.16 -0.03
N ALA A 78 -11.86 -0.39 0.38
CA ALA A 78 -12.61 0.12 1.52
C ALA A 78 -11.78 -0.01 2.82
N PRO A 79 -11.77 1.01 3.69
CA PRO A 79 -11.08 0.95 4.97
C PRO A 79 -11.54 -0.26 5.81
N GLY A 80 -10.57 -0.94 6.46
CA GLY A 80 -10.85 -2.11 7.30
C GLY A 80 -11.09 -3.41 6.53
N THR A 81 -11.02 -3.40 5.19
CA THR A 81 -11.02 -4.62 4.38
C THR A 81 -9.58 -4.99 4.00
N PHE A 82 -9.33 -6.29 3.86
CA PHE A 82 -8.00 -6.81 3.54
C PHE A 82 -8.09 -7.82 2.39
N PRO A 83 -8.59 -7.41 1.21
CA PRO A 83 -8.69 -8.33 0.08
C PRO A 83 -7.30 -8.81 -0.33
N ILE A 84 -7.21 -10.09 -0.67
CA ILE A 84 -5.96 -10.73 -1.07
C ILE A 84 -5.83 -10.67 -2.59
N GLU A 85 -4.64 -10.38 -3.07
CA GLU A 85 -4.26 -10.44 -4.49
C GLU A 85 -2.93 -11.17 -4.67
N GLY A 86 -2.68 -11.67 -5.87
CA GLY A 86 -1.42 -12.30 -6.23
C GLY A 86 -0.28 -11.31 -6.30
N ASP A 87 0.91 -11.71 -5.78
CA ASP A 87 2.16 -10.99 -5.92
C ASP A 87 3.13 -11.83 -6.78
N LEU A 88 3.95 -12.71 -6.21
CA LEU A 88 4.74 -13.69 -6.97
C LEU A 88 3.83 -14.75 -7.61
N ALA A 89 2.72 -15.10 -6.96
CA ALA A 89 1.73 -15.97 -7.55
C ALA A 89 0.84 -15.21 -8.55
N GLU A 90 0.73 -15.70 -9.76
CA GLU A 90 -0.20 -15.25 -10.78
C GLU A 90 -1.63 -15.64 -10.42
N SER A 91 -1.78 -16.86 -9.92
CA SER A 91 -3.04 -17.43 -9.44
C SER A 91 -2.78 -18.47 -8.37
N TRP A 92 -3.83 -18.78 -7.60
CA TRP A 92 -3.78 -19.85 -6.61
C TRP A 92 -5.13 -20.55 -6.53
N SER A 93 -5.12 -21.77 -6.01
CA SER A 93 -6.33 -22.55 -5.74
C SER A 93 -6.14 -23.38 -4.48
N GLN A 94 -7.25 -23.76 -3.87
CA GLN A 94 -7.29 -24.65 -2.73
C GLN A 94 -8.20 -25.85 -3.10
N PRO A 95 -7.65 -26.92 -3.69
CA PRO A 95 -8.44 -28.07 -4.13
C PRO A 95 -9.06 -28.87 -2.98
N ASN A 96 -8.48 -28.80 -1.78
CA ASN A 96 -8.99 -29.41 -0.54
C ASN A 96 -8.50 -28.62 0.67
N GLU A 97 -8.93 -28.98 1.87
CA GLU A 97 -8.65 -28.25 3.11
C GLU A 97 -7.16 -28.14 3.47
N THR A 98 -6.34 -29.04 2.98
CA THR A 98 -4.90 -29.12 3.33
C THR A 98 -3.95 -28.78 2.20
N THR A 99 -4.46 -28.51 0.99
CA THR A 99 -3.64 -28.32 -0.18
C THR A 99 -3.85 -26.95 -0.81
N TYR A 100 -2.79 -26.19 -0.96
CA TYR A 100 -2.75 -24.94 -1.73
C TYR A 100 -1.83 -25.11 -2.94
N VAL A 101 -2.31 -24.71 -4.11
CA VAL A 101 -1.55 -24.72 -5.36
C VAL A 101 -1.35 -23.27 -5.81
N PHE A 102 -0.10 -22.87 -5.99
CA PHE A 102 0.29 -21.54 -6.48
C PHE A 102 0.93 -21.65 -7.84
N LYS A 103 0.44 -20.88 -8.81
CA LYS A 103 1.08 -20.72 -10.11
C LYS A 103 1.95 -19.47 -10.08
N LEU A 104 3.27 -19.63 -10.16
CA LEU A 104 4.19 -18.51 -10.11
C LEU A 104 4.19 -17.72 -11.41
N ARG A 105 4.37 -16.40 -11.30
CA ARG A 105 4.60 -15.52 -12.46
C ARG A 105 5.91 -15.89 -13.13
N ARG A 106 5.92 -15.91 -14.45
CA ARG A 106 7.12 -16.11 -15.25
C ARG A 106 7.94 -14.83 -15.33
N GLY A 107 9.25 -14.97 -15.50
CA GLY A 107 10.17 -13.85 -15.72
C GLY A 107 10.44 -12.99 -14.49
N VAL A 108 9.97 -13.39 -13.30
CA VAL A 108 10.32 -12.71 -12.05
C VAL A 108 11.79 -13.03 -11.73
N ARG A 109 12.56 -11.99 -11.47
CA ARG A 109 14.00 -12.10 -11.23
C ARG A 109 14.37 -11.62 -9.85
N TRP A 110 15.36 -12.27 -9.26
CA TRP A 110 16.04 -11.79 -8.08
C TRP A 110 16.80 -10.49 -8.37
N HIS A 111 17.18 -9.76 -7.33
CA HIS A 111 18.05 -8.61 -7.45
C HIS A 111 19.37 -8.99 -8.13
N ALA A 112 19.89 -8.11 -8.98
CA ALA A 112 21.15 -8.30 -9.68
C ALA A 112 22.36 -8.09 -8.74
N LYS A 113 22.39 -8.84 -7.64
CA LYS A 113 23.43 -8.81 -6.59
C LYS A 113 23.83 -10.22 -6.20
N PRO A 114 25.11 -10.47 -5.82
CA PRO A 114 25.52 -11.74 -5.27
C PRO A 114 24.67 -12.13 -4.04
N PRO A 115 24.44 -13.42 -3.82
CA PRO A 115 24.87 -14.57 -4.62
C PRO A 115 23.94 -14.93 -5.79
N VAL A 116 22.74 -14.37 -5.87
CA VAL A 116 21.69 -14.78 -6.84
C VAL A 116 21.84 -14.13 -8.21
N ASN A 117 22.53 -12.98 -8.32
CA ASN A 117 22.93 -12.31 -9.56
C ASN A 117 21.81 -12.14 -10.61
N GLY A 118 20.59 -11.84 -10.17
CA GLY A 118 19.46 -11.61 -11.06
C GLY A 118 18.92 -12.85 -11.78
N ARG A 119 19.19 -14.05 -11.29
CA ARG A 119 18.56 -15.27 -11.84
C ARG A 119 17.05 -15.22 -11.69
N GLU A 120 16.35 -16.00 -12.48
CA GLU A 120 14.90 -16.14 -12.37
C GLU A 120 14.51 -16.86 -11.08
N LEU A 121 13.40 -16.42 -10.48
CA LEU A 121 12.77 -17.07 -9.33
C LEU A 121 12.06 -18.34 -9.82
N THR A 122 12.25 -19.44 -9.10
CA THR A 122 11.65 -20.73 -9.42
C THR A 122 10.85 -21.29 -8.24
N ALA A 123 10.11 -22.37 -8.48
CA ALA A 123 9.38 -23.07 -7.41
C ALA A 123 10.33 -23.59 -6.31
N ASP A 124 11.55 -23.96 -6.67
CA ASP A 124 12.55 -24.46 -5.70
C ASP A 124 12.92 -23.40 -4.65
N ASP A 125 12.91 -22.11 -5.02
CA ASP A 125 13.12 -21.02 -4.07
C ASP A 125 12.01 -20.94 -3.01
N VAL A 126 10.77 -21.17 -3.45
CA VAL A 126 9.62 -21.23 -2.55
C VAL A 126 9.70 -22.45 -1.64
N VAL A 127 9.99 -23.61 -2.21
CA VAL A 127 10.17 -24.86 -1.45
C VAL A 127 11.29 -24.74 -0.43
N TYR A 128 12.43 -24.16 -0.80
CA TYR A 128 13.52 -23.87 0.12
C TYR A 128 13.06 -22.99 1.29
N THR A 129 12.30 -21.94 0.99
CA THR A 129 11.80 -21.01 2.00
C THR A 129 10.87 -21.72 2.98
N VAL A 130 9.90 -22.49 2.47
CA VAL A 130 8.95 -23.24 3.32
C VAL A 130 9.68 -24.26 4.19
N ASN A 131 10.59 -25.04 3.62
CA ASN A 131 11.38 -26.04 4.37
C ASN A 131 12.28 -25.41 5.44
N ARG A 132 12.62 -24.13 5.30
CA ARG A 132 13.40 -23.42 6.32
C ARG A 132 12.57 -23.02 7.53
N PHE A 133 11.25 -22.86 7.39
CA PHE A 133 10.35 -22.63 8.53
C PHE A 133 10.18 -23.86 9.42
N ASP A 134 10.40 -25.02 8.87
CA ASP A 134 10.14 -26.33 9.53
C ASP A 134 11.36 -26.82 10.36
N ARG A 135 12.42 -26.01 10.46
CA ARG A 135 13.67 -26.31 11.17
C ARG A 135 13.83 -25.43 12.41
#